data_b9e9a098b15120cd3b381cc5d61f7d9e
#
_entry.id   b9e9a098b15120cd3b381cc5d61f7d9e
#
_cell.length_a   1.000
_cell.length_b   1.000
_cell.length_c   1.000
_cell.angle_alpha   90.00
_cell.angle_beta   90.00
_cell.angle_gamma   90.00
#
_symmetry.space_group_name_H-M   'P 1'
#
loop_
_entity.id
_entity.type
_entity.pdbx_description
1 polymer ?
#
loop_
_entity_poly.entity_id
_entity_poly.type
_entity_poly.pdbx_seq_one_letter_code
_entity_poly.pdbx_strand_id
1 'polypeptide(L)'
;MTTPDAPRDPVEDLRRIAFLLERRLESSYRVKAFRTAAAALAALPPDDLALLASTGGLRGIKGIGDRTAAVVEESVAGQVPGYLAGLEESAGGPLTTGGGAELRTALRGDLHLHSDWSDGGSPIDEMARTAAELGHAYAALTDHSPRLTVARGLTPERLRRQLDVVREVGARYAPFRLLTGIEVDVLSDGGLDQEPALLDELDVVVASVHSELRMPADAMTRRMLRAIENPHTDVLGHCTGRYVVDREFLSGRSGQTRSGKARPESQFDAERVFAACAEHGVAVEVNSRPERLDPPRRLLRLAVDAGCLFAIDTDAHAPGQLDWQPLGCARADECGVPAERVVNTWPLEDLLAWTRDHAHRPA
;
A
#
# COMPACT_ATOMS: atom_id res chain seq x y z
N MET A 1 -41.86 10.39 -0.31
CA MET A 1 -41.81 8.93 -0.13
C MET A 1 -40.41 8.51 -0.48
N THR A 2 -39.58 8.33 0.52
CA THR A 2 -38.21 7.76 0.37
C THR A 2 -38.37 6.31 -0.06
N THR A 3 -37.76 5.93 -1.16
CA THR A 3 -37.58 4.51 -1.57
C THR A 3 -37.04 3.74 -0.37
N PRO A 4 -37.56 2.52 -0.07
CA PRO A 4 -36.97 1.70 0.94
C PRO A 4 -35.51 1.44 0.53
N ASP A 5 -34.58 1.76 1.44
CA ASP A 5 -33.16 1.50 1.25
C ASP A 5 -32.96 0.04 0.85
N ALA A 6 -32.09 -0.20 -0.14
CA ALA A 6 -31.68 -1.54 -0.50
C ALA A 6 -31.18 -2.25 0.77
N PRO A 7 -31.45 -3.57 0.93
CA PRO A 7 -31.00 -4.30 2.10
C PRO A 7 -29.48 -4.12 2.27
N ARG A 8 -29.07 -3.69 3.45
CA ARG A 8 -27.66 -3.46 3.75
C ARG A 8 -26.94 -4.82 3.88
N ASP A 9 -25.68 -4.84 3.48
CA ASP A 9 -24.81 -5.97 3.69
C ASP A 9 -23.94 -5.74 4.94
N PRO A 10 -24.18 -6.47 6.05
CA PRO A 10 -23.42 -6.30 7.26
C PRO A 10 -21.93 -6.67 7.11
N VAL A 11 -21.56 -7.52 6.15
CA VAL A 11 -20.16 -7.83 5.86
C VAL A 11 -19.47 -6.60 5.26
N GLU A 12 -20.14 -5.93 4.32
CA GLU A 12 -19.60 -4.70 3.73
C GLU A 12 -19.55 -3.55 4.73
N ASP A 13 -20.53 -3.42 5.64
CA ASP A 13 -20.47 -2.42 6.71
C ASP A 13 -19.27 -2.65 7.65
N LEU A 14 -18.99 -3.89 8.04
CA LEU A 14 -17.82 -4.24 8.85
C LEU A 14 -16.50 -3.98 8.11
N ARG A 15 -16.45 -4.30 6.81
CA ARG A 15 -15.29 -4.01 5.94
C ARG A 15 -15.06 -2.52 5.82
N ARG A 16 -16.12 -1.75 5.62
CA ARG A 16 -16.03 -0.29 5.52
C ARG A 16 -15.55 0.35 6.82
N ILE A 17 -16.01 -0.13 7.97
CA ILE A 17 -15.49 0.29 9.27
C ILE A 17 -13.99 -0.02 9.37
N ALA A 18 -13.57 -1.23 9.04
CA ALA A 18 -12.16 -1.59 9.08
C ALA A 18 -11.32 -0.69 8.15
N PHE A 19 -11.80 -0.45 6.94
CA PHE A 19 -11.17 0.46 5.97
C PHE A 19 -10.95 1.86 6.54
N LEU A 20 -11.97 2.47 7.15
CA LEU A 20 -11.86 3.81 7.73
C LEU A 20 -10.91 3.86 8.93
N LEU A 21 -10.87 2.79 9.74
CA LEU A 21 -9.93 2.67 10.85
C LEU A 21 -8.48 2.52 10.35
N GLU A 22 -8.24 1.72 9.31
CA GLU A 22 -6.93 1.53 8.69
C GLU A 22 -6.43 2.82 8.04
N ARG A 23 -7.30 3.50 7.29
CA ARG A 23 -7.03 4.78 6.65
C ARG A 23 -6.54 5.84 7.65
N ARG A 24 -7.02 5.78 8.90
CA ARG A 24 -6.63 6.65 10.01
C ARG A 24 -5.48 6.11 10.85
N LEU A 25 -4.88 4.98 10.50
CA LEU A 25 -3.86 4.29 11.30
C LEU A 25 -4.33 3.99 12.74
N GLU A 26 -5.61 3.68 12.92
CA GLU A 26 -6.13 3.26 14.23
C GLU A 26 -5.46 1.95 14.69
N SER A 27 -5.59 1.62 15.97
CA SER A 27 -4.90 0.47 16.52
C SER A 27 -5.25 -0.83 15.76
N SER A 28 -4.23 -1.63 15.44
CA SER A 28 -4.39 -2.91 14.75
C SER A 28 -5.36 -3.88 15.46
N TYR A 29 -5.50 -3.76 16.78
CA TYR A 29 -6.48 -4.54 17.56
C TYR A 29 -7.93 -4.20 17.16
N ARG A 30 -8.24 -2.89 17.03
CA ARG A 30 -9.59 -2.44 16.62
C ARG A 30 -9.89 -2.87 15.19
N VAL A 31 -8.97 -2.65 14.27
CA VAL A 31 -9.08 -3.06 12.86
C VAL A 31 -9.33 -4.56 12.77
N LYS A 32 -8.48 -5.36 13.43
CA LYS A 32 -8.56 -6.83 13.40
C LYS A 32 -9.92 -7.35 13.88
N ALA A 33 -10.54 -6.69 14.87
CA ALA A 33 -11.86 -7.10 15.36
C ALA A 33 -12.92 -7.03 14.24
N PHE A 34 -12.94 -5.94 13.46
CA PHE A 34 -13.89 -5.78 12.35
C PHE A 34 -13.55 -6.68 11.16
N ARG A 35 -12.26 -6.82 10.78
CA ARG A 35 -11.84 -7.75 9.73
C ARG A 35 -12.18 -9.21 10.08
N THR A 36 -11.93 -9.63 11.31
CA THR A 36 -12.27 -10.99 11.77
C THR A 36 -13.77 -11.23 11.76
N ALA A 37 -14.57 -10.25 12.21
CA ALA A 37 -16.02 -10.36 12.17
C ALA A 37 -16.54 -10.44 10.73
N ALA A 38 -16.06 -9.59 9.82
CA ALA A 38 -16.44 -9.63 8.42
C ALA A 38 -16.13 -10.98 7.77
N ALA A 39 -14.93 -11.52 8.00
CA ALA A 39 -14.53 -12.84 7.48
C ALA A 39 -15.41 -13.98 8.04
N ALA A 40 -15.73 -13.94 9.36
CA ALA A 40 -16.56 -14.93 10.00
C ALA A 40 -18.00 -14.93 9.42
N LEU A 41 -18.55 -13.75 9.14
CA LEU A 41 -19.90 -13.61 8.58
C LEU A 41 -19.95 -13.94 7.09
N ALA A 42 -18.94 -13.60 6.32
CA ALA A 42 -18.86 -13.92 4.89
C ALA A 42 -18.85 -15.44 4.62
N ALA A 43 -18.50 -16.25 5.62
CA ALA A 43 -18.51 -17.70 5.54
C ALA A 43 -19.89 -18.32 5.87
N LEU A 44 -20.88 -17.52 6.32
CA LEU A 44 -22.22 -18.00 6.71
C LEU A 44 -23.22 -17.88 5.55
N PRO A 45 -24.18 -18.82 5.45
CA PRO A 45 -25.35 -18.63 4.60
C PRO A 45 -26.15 -17.39 5.04
N PRO A 46 -26.73 -16.60 4.11
CA PRO A 46 -27.47 -15.37 4.44
C PRO A 46 -28.64 -15.59 5.43
N ASP A 47 -29.36 -16.73 5.29
CA ASP A 47 -30.50 -17.07 6.16
C ASP A 47 -30.04 -17.33 7.60
N ASP A 48 -28.89 -17.98 7.79
CA ASP A 48 -28.31 -18.23 9.12
C ASP A 48 -27.89 -16.92 9.78
N LEU A 49 -27.34 -15.98 9.01
CA LEU A 49 -26.97 -14.67 9.52
C LEU A 49 -28.19 -13.88 10.04
N ALA A 50 -29.27 -13.84 9.27
CA ALA A 50 -30.50 -13.17 9.67
C ALA A 50 -31.11 -13.79 10.94
N LEU A 51 -31.11 -15.13 11.04
CA LEU A 51 -31.57 -15.85 12.23
C LEU A 51 -30.71 -15.54 13.43
N LEU A 52 -29.38 -15.60 13.30
CA LEU A 52 -28.46 -15.30 14.42
C LEU A 52 -28.56 -13.85 14.88
N ALA A 53 -28.76 -12.91 13.96
CA ALA A 53 -28.97 -11.50 14.32
C ALA A 53 -30.27 -11.30 15.11
N SER A 54 -31.38 -11.92 14.67
CA SER A 54 -32.69 -11.78 15.33
C SER A 54 -32.79 -12.49 16.70
N THR A 55 -32.00 -13.54 16.91
CA THR A 55 -32.02 -14.35 18.16
C THR A 55 -30.93 -13.97 19.16
N GLY A 56 -30.07 -13.00 18.85
CA GLY A 56 -28.91 -12.63 19.68
C GLY A 56 -27.76 -13.65 19.63
N GLY A 57 -27.80 -14.60 18.69
CA GLY A 57 -26.82 -15.68 18.56
C GLY A 57 -25.45 -15.24 18.01
N LEU A 58 -25.33 -14.03 17.46
CA LEU A 58 -24.09 -13.53 16.84
C LEU A 58 -22.85 -13.61 17.76
N ARG A 59 -23.04 -13.35 19.05
CA ARG A 59 -21.94 -13.39 20.05
C ARG A 59 -21.41 -14.79 20.32
N GLY A 60 -22.10 -15.83 19.90
CA GLY A 60 -21.63 -17.22 19.89
C GLY A 60 -20.63 -17.52 18.79
N ILE A 61 -20.52 -16.67 17.77
CA ILE A 61 -19.57 -16.84 16.66
C ILE A 61 -18.18 -16.37 17.11
N LYS A 62 -17.18 -17.22 16.94
CA LYS A 62 -15.80 -16.88 17.23
C LYS A 62 -15.35 -15.66 16.41
N GLY A 63 -14.90 -14.60 17.08
CA GLY A 63 -14.44 -13.36 16.44
C GLY A 63 -15.49 -12.24 16.42
N ILE A 64 -16.71 -12.50 16.88
CA ILE A 64 -17.76 -11.48 17.06
C ILE A 64 -17.88 -11.10 18.53
N GLY A 65 -17.59 -9.83 18.83
CA GLY A 65 -17.77 -9.23 20.14
C GLY A 65 -18.97 -8.27 20.17
N ASP A 66 -19.25 -7.66 21.31
CA ASP A 66 -20.43 -6.79 21.49
C ASP A 66 -20.56 -5.67 20.46
N ARG A 67 -19.43 -5.00 20.14
CA ARG A 67 -19.44 -3.88 19.18
C ARG A 67 -19.69 -4.34 17.75
N THR A 68 -19.05 -5.42 17.34
CA THR A 68 -19.25 -5.97 15.99
C THR A 68 -20.64 -6.59 15.83
N ALA A 69 -21.18 -7.25 16.88
CA ALA A 69 -22.55 -7.74 16.90
C ALA A 69 -23.57 -6.60 16.75
N ALA A 70 -23.40 -5.50 17.50
CA ALA A 70 -24.29 -4.33 17.39
C ALA A 70 -24.30 -3.76 15.97
N VAL A 71 -23.12 -3.62 15.30
CA VAL A 71 -23.04 -3.19 13.91
C VAL A 71 -23.83 -4.12 12.99
N VAL A 72 -23.71 -5.45 13.16
CA VAL A 72 -24.42 -6.43 12.35
C VAL A 72 -25.94 -6.37 12.61
N GLU A 73 -26.37 -6.28 13.88
CA GLU A 73 -27.78 -6.16 14.26
C GLU A 73 -28.43 -4.91 13.63
N GLU A 74 -27.77 -3.75 13.70
CA GLU A 74 -28.24 -2.51 13.08
C GLU A 74 -28.29 -2.62 11.53
N SER A 75 -27.25 -3.21 10.90
CA SER A 75 -27.18 -3.41 9.45
C SER A 75 -28.30 -4.36 8.94
N VAL A 76 -28.50 -5.51 9.59
CA VAL A 76 -29.57 -6.46 9.25
C VAL A 76 -30.95 -5.83 9.41
N ALA A 77 -31.13 -4.91 10.36
CA ALA A 77 -32.36 -4.12 10.54
C ALA A 77 -32.54 -3.04 9.46
N GLY A 78 -31.62 -2.94 8.47
CA GLY A 78 -31.66 -1.93 7.40
C GLY A 78 -31.19 -0.54 7.83
N GLN A 79 -30.62 -0.41 9.02
CA GLN A 79 -30.14 0.87 9.54
C GLN A 79 -28.65 1.06 9.22
N VAL A 80 -28.23 2.31 8.98
CA VAL A 80 -26.80 2.64 8.95
C VAL A 80 -26.24 2.45 10.35
N PRO A 81 -25.27 1.54 10.58
CA PRO A 81 -24.73 1.34 11.91
C PRO A 81 -24.17 2.65 12.48
N GLY A 82 -24.58 2.99 13.73
CA GLY A 82 -24.18 4.25 14.36
C GLY A 82 -22.66 4.41 14.46
N TYR A 83 -21.94 3.31 14.65
CA TYR A 83 -20.49 3.31 14.67
C TYR A 83 -19.89 3.65 13.28
N LEU A 84 -20.48 3.13 12.20
CA LEU A 84 -20.08 3.45 10.83
C LEU A 84 -20.37 4.92 10.51
N ALA A 85 -21.57 5.40 10.83
CA ALA A 85 -21.96 6.79 10.60
C ALA A 85 -20.98 7.79 11.24
N GLY A 86 -20.60 7.56 12.50
CA GLY A 86 -19.61 8.40 13.19
C GLY A 86 -18.21 8.34 12.58
N LEU A 87 -17.81 7.18 12.01
CA LEU A 87 -16.55 7.10 11.29
C LEU A 87 -16.61 7.81 9.93
N GLU A 88 -17.70 7.69 9.18
CA GLU A 88 -17.87 8.40 7.91
C GLU A 88 -17.84 9.93 8.11
N GLU A 89 -18.50 10.44 9.13
CA GLU A 89 -18.45 11.86 9.48
C GLU A 89 -17.02 12.32 9.83
N SER A 90 -16.29 11.52 10.60
CA SER A 90 -14.97 11.92 11.13
C SER A 90 -13.79 11.53 10.25
N ALA A 91 -13.93 10.55 9.35
CA ALA A 91 -12.85 9.94 8.59
C ALA A 91 -13.17 9.68 7.11
N GLY A 92 -14.42 9.83 6.67
CA GLY A 92 -14.83 9.58 5.29
C GLY A 92 -14.47 10.72 4.32
N GLY A 93 -14.10 11.90 4.83
CA GLY A 93 -13.73 13.04 4.00
C GLY A 93 -12.39 12.92 3.27
N PRO A 94 -12.03 13.88 2.41
CA PRO A 94 -10.76 13.87 1.69
C PRO A 94 -9.56 13.92 2.66
N LEU A 95 -8.48 13.22 2.32
CA LEU A 95 -7.25 13.16 3.15
C LEU A 95 -6.41 14.44 3.04
N THR A 96 -6.59 15.20 1.99
CA THR A 96 -5.89 16.45 1.74
C THR A 96 -6.83 17.44 1.03
N THR A 97 -6.65 18.71 1.32
CA THR A 97 -7.28 19.84 0.59
C THR A 97 -6.27 20.54 -0.34
N GLY A 98 -5.04 19.99 -0.43
CA GLY A 98 -3.97 20.47 -1.30
C GLY A 98 -4.21 20.15 -2.78
N GLY A 99 -3.22 20.48 -3.62
CA GLY A 99 -3.19 20.13 -5.04
C GLY A 99 -3.14 18.63 -5.33
N GLY A 100 -2.85 18.29 -6.59
CA GLY A 100 -2.65 16.91 -7.03
C GLY A 100 -3.92 16.14 -7.38
N ALA A 101 -5.09 16.77 -7.42
CA ALA A 101 -6.35 16.10 -7.77
C ALA A 101 -6.35 15.58 -9.22
N GLU A 102 -5.79 16.35 -10.16
CA GLU A 102 -5.65 15.94 -11.56
C GLU A 102 -4.71 14.72 -11.67
N LEU A 103 -3.58 14.77 -10.98
CA LEU A 103 -2.64 13.65 -10.92
C LEU A 103 -3.29 12.42 -10.31
N ARG A 104 -4.04 12.56 -9.19
CA ARG A 104 -4.78 11.44 -8.60
C ARG A 104 -5.79 10.83 -9.58
N THR A 105 -6.47 11.65 -10.37
CA THR A 105 -7.41 11.17 -11.40
C THR A 105 -6.68 10.43 -12.55
N ALA A 106 -5.45 10.83 -12.87
CA ALA A 106 -4.64 10.21 -13.90
C ALA A 106 -4.01 8.89 -13.45
N LEU A 107 -3.84 8.66 -12.13
CA LEU A 107 -3.27 7.42 -11.62
C LEU A 107 -4.15 6.22 -11.97
N ARG A 108 -3.53 5.18 -12.49
CA ARG A 108 -4.16 3.91 -12.88
C ARG A 108 -3.88 2.77 -11.91
N GLY A 109 -2.89 2.92 -11.04
CA GLY A 109 -2.50 1.84 -10.14
C GLY A 109 -1.62 2.26 -8.97
N ASP A 110 -1.25 1.26 -8.19
CA ASP A 110 -0.33 1.33 -7.05
C ASP A 110 0.70 0.21 -7.20
N LEU A 111 1.99 0.53 -7.12
CA LEU A 111 3.07 -0.43 -7.39
C LEU A 111 3.76 -0.93 -6.11
N HIS A 112 3.26 -0.54 -4.91
CA HIS A 112 3.88 -0.90 -3.65
C HIS A 112 2.82 -1.16 -2.57
N LEU A 113 2.44 -2.43 -2.40
CA LEU A 113 1.52 -2.87 -1.34
C LEU A 113 1.86 -4.27 -0.82
N HIS A 114 1.44 -4.54 0.42
CA HIS A 114 1.76 -5.75 1.16
C HIS A 114 0.52 -6.54 1.56
N SER A 115 0.70 -7.84 1.77
CA SER A 115 -0.33 -8.75 2.27
C SER A 115 0.09 -9.43 3.57
N ASP A 116 -0.78 -10.28 4.11
CA ASP A 116 -0.49 -11.12 5.27
C ASP A 116 0.53 -12.23 5.00
N TRP A 117 1.03 -12.34 3.77
CA TRP A 117 2.17 -13.21 3.44
C TRP A 117 3.47 -12.66 4.05
N SER A 118 3.63 -11.35 4.13
CA SER A 118 4.71 -10.71 4.91
C SER A 118 4.16 -10.07 6.17
N ASP A 119 4.17 -8.76 6.30
CA ASP A 119 3.75 -8.01 7.49
C ASP A 119 2.46 -7.19 7.29
N GLY A 120 1.83 -7.30 6.14
CA GLY A 120 0.50 -6.74 5.92
C GLY A 120 -0.56 -7.36 6.84
N GLY A 121 -1.63 -6.65 7.04
CA GLY A 121 -2.72 -7.01 7.96
C GLY A 121 -3.88 -7.74 7.31
N SER A 122 -3.87 -7.96 6.00
CA SER A 122 -5.00 -8.50 5.24
C SER A 122 -4.56 -9.45 4.13
N PRO A 123 -5.40 -10.45 3.77
CA PRO A 123 -5.11 -11.36 2.67
C PRO A 123 -5.00 -10.64 1.32
N ILE A 124 -4.31 -11.27 0.38
CA ILE A 124 -4.16 -10.79 -1.01
C ILE A 124 -5.52 -10.45 -1.63
N ASP A 125 -6.53 -11.28 -1.40
CA ASP A 125 -7.88 -11.09 -1.92
C ASP A 125 -8.53 -9.77 -1.45
N GLU A 126 -8.41 -9.43 -0.17
CA GLU A 126 -8.93 -8.18 0.40
C GLU A 126 -8.17 -6.95 -0.15
N MET A 127 -6.85 -7.06 -0.36
CA MET A 127 -6.04 -6.00 -0.96
C MET A 127 -6.43 -5.78 -2.42
N ALA A 128 -6.53 -6.84 -3.21
CA ALA A 128 -6.91 -6.79 -4.63
C ALA A 128 -8.33 -6.25 -4.83
N ARG A 129 -9.30 -6.74 -4.04
CA ARG A 129 -10.69 -6.26 -4.05
C ARG A 129 -10.74 -4.76 -3.80
N THR A 130 -10.08 -4.30 -2.74
CA THR A 130 -10.12 -2.87 -2.38
C THR A 130 -9.43 -2.00 -3.43
N ALA A 131 -8.30 -2.45 -4.01
CA ALA A 131 -7.66 -1.73 -5.11
C ALA A 131 -8.60 -1.58 -6.31
N ALA A 132 -9.31 -2.66 -6.69
CA ALA A 132 -10.30 -2.62 -7.76
C ALA A 132 -11.49 -1.70 -7.44
N GLU A 133 -12.01 -1.73 -6.20
CA GLU A 133 -13.10 -0.86 -5.73
C GLU A 133 -12.71 0.63 -5.70
N LEU A 134 -11.43 0.95 -5.42
CA LEU A 134 -10.87 2.30 -5.51
C LEU A 134 -10.66 2.77 -6.95
N GLY A 135 -10.95 1.93 -7.94
CA GLY A 135 -10.89 2.27 -9.37
C GLY A 135 -9.50 2.11 -9.99
N HIS A 136 -8.58 1.38 -9.35
CA HIS A 136 -7.31 1.04 -9.97
C HIS A 136 -7.52 0.09 -11.16
N ALA A 137 -6.77 0.32 -12.24
CA ALA A 137 -6.71 -0.62 -13.36
C ALA A 137 -5.74 -1.79 -13.05
N TYR A 138 -4.74 -1.53 -12.22
CA TYR A 138 -3.76 -2.52 -11.76
C TYR A 138 -3.21 -2.17 -10.37
N ALA A 139 -2.63 -3.16 -9.69
CA ALA A 139 -1.78 -2.94 -8.52
C ALA A 139 -0.73 -4.05 -8.44
N ALA A 140 0.48 -3.75 -7.93
CA ALA A 140 1.53 -4.74 -7.74
C ALA A 140 1.62 -5.18 -6.28
N LEU A 141 1.49 -6.48 -6.04
CA LEU A 141 1.75 -7.06 -4.72
C LEU A 141 3.25 -7.22 -4.53
N THR A 142 3.81 -6.52 -3.54
CA THR A 142 5.26 -6.40 -3.32
C THR A 142 5.65 -6.78 -1.89
N ASP A 143 5.23 -7.94 -1.42
CA ASP A 143 5.63 -8.45 -0.11
C ASP A 143 7.16 -8.52 0.04
N HIS A 144 7.67 -8.41 1.25
CA HIS A 144 9.10 -8.29 1.55
C HIS A 144 9.92 -9.53 1.18
N SER A 145 11.19 -9.31 0.82
CA SER A 145 12.20 -10.33 0.56
C SER A 145 12.72 -11.01 1.85
N PRO A 146 13.42 -12.16 1.76
CA PRO A 146 13.70 -13.04 2.90
C PRO A 146 14.44 -12.39 4.06
N ARG A 147 15.35 -11.46 3.79
CA ARG A 147 16.23 -10.88 4.81
C ARG A 147 15.48 -10.04 5.83
N LEU A 148 14.35 -9.49 5.48
CA LEU A 148 13.51 -8.74 6.42
C LEU A 148 12.67 -9.71 7.28
N THR A 149 13.35 -10.43 8.17
CA THR A 149 12.75 -11.48 9.01
C THR A 149 11.67 -10.96 9.95
N VAL A 150 11.79 -9.71 10.42
CA VAL A 150 10.78 -9.06 11.28
C VAL A 150 9.45 -8.86 10.56
N ALA A 151 9.49 -8.73 9.24
CA ALA A 151 8.32 -8.66 8.36
C ALA A 151 7.93 -10.03 7.79
N ARG A 152 8.55 -11.12 8.22
CA ARG A 152 8.32 -12.48 7.70
C ARG A 152 8.58 -12.59 6.19
N GLY A 153 9.59 -11.89 5.69
CA GLY A 153 9.93 -11.84 4.26
C GLY A 153 9.92 -13.20 3.56
N LEU A 154 9.61 -13.21 2.28
CA LEU A 154 9.33 -14.41 1.50
C LEU A 154 10.61 -15.07 1.00
N THR A 155 10.83 -16.34 1.40
CA THR A 155 11.85 -17.18 0.74
C THR A 155 11.49 -17.42 -0.72
N PRO A 156 12.45 -17.81 -1.59
CA PRO A 156 12.16 -18.10 -2.99
C PRO A 156 10.97 -19.06 -3.17
N GLU A 157 10.87 -20.09 -2.33
CA GLU A 157 9.77 -21.07 -2.40
C GLU A 157 8.43 -20.47 -1.97
N ARG A 158 8.44 -19.56 -0.98
CA ARG A 158 7.22 -18.86 -0.57
C ARG A 158 6.78 -17.88 -1.64
N LEU A 159 7.70 -17.14 -2.25
CA LEU A 159 7.40 -16.22 -3.33
C LEU A 159 6.79 -16.97 -4.52
N ARG A 160 7.41 -18.05 -5.01
CA ARG A 160 6.83 -18.86 -6.10
C ARG A 160 5.40 -19.32 -5.82
N ARG A 161 5.12 -19.77 -4.60
CA ARG A 161 3.73 -20.12 -4.19
C ARG A 161 2.81 -18.92 -4.18
N GLN A 162 3.30 -17.75 -3.79
CA GLN A 162 2.52 -16.52 -3.83
C GLN A 162 2.16 -16.09 -5.25
N LEU A 163 3.08 -16.26 -6.22
CA LEU A 163 2.79 -15.94 -7.63
C LEU A 163 1.56 -16.71 -8.15
N ASP A 164 1.38 -17.97 -7.75
CA ASP A 164 0.19 -18.76 -8.12
C ASP A 164 -1.08 -18.17 -7.49
N VAL A 165 -1.02 -17.78 -6.21
CA VAL A 165 -2.14 -17.12 -5.53
C VAL A 165 -2.46 -15.77 -6.15
N VAL A 166 -1.46 -14.97 -6.52
CA VAL A 166 -1.65 -13.67 -7.19
C VAL A 166 -2.40 -13.85 -8.51
N ARG A 167 -2.01 -14.85 -9.31
CA ARG A 167 -2.71 -15.15 -10.58
C ARG A 167 -4.15 -15.58 -10.35
N GLU A 168 -4.39 -16.45 -9.37
CA GLU A 168 -5.73 -16.92 -9.03
C GLU A 168 -6.62 -15.78 -8.53
N VAL A 169 -6.13 -14.97 -7.61
CA VAL A 169 -6.87 -13.81 -7.07
C VAL A 169 -7.12 -12.78 -8.17
N GLY A 170 -6.09 -12.43 -8.94
CA GLY A 170 -6.21 -11.45 -10.03
C GLY A 170 -7.28 -11.81 -11.05
N ALA A 171 -7.44 -13.10 -11.37
CA ALA A 171 -8.46 -13.56 -12.30
C ALA A 171 -9.91 -13.28 -11.81
N ARG A 172 -10.13 -13.20 -10.50
CA ARG A 172 -11.47 -12.93 -9.91
C ARG A 172 -11.89 -11.47 -10.04
N TYR A 173 -10.96 -10.55 -10.19
CA TYR A 173 -11.22 -9.10 -10.21
C TYR A 173 -11.07 -8.47 -11.61
N ALA A 174 -11.01 -9.27 -12.67
CA ALA A 174 -10.96 -8.74 -14.05
C ALA A 174 -12.08 -7.71 -14.29
N PRO A 175 -11.82 -6.55 -14.96
CA PRO A 175 -10.62 -6.24 -15.75
C PRO A 175 -9.43 -5.70 -14.93
N PHE A 176 -9.55 -5.49 -13.63
CA PHE A 176 -8.42 -5.13 -12.76
C PHE A 176 -7.31 -6.19 -12.86
N ARG A 177 -6.06 -5.76 -12.85
CA ARG A 177 -4.89 -6.63 -12.94
C ARG A 177 -4.06 -6.56 -11.65
N LEU A 178 -4.01 -7.69 -10.93
CA LEU A 178 -3.04 -7.86 -9.84
C LEU A 178 -1.72 -8.33 -10.43
N LEU A 179 -0.69 -7.50 -10.31
CA LEU A 179 0.65 -7.75 -10.81
C LEU A 179 1.48 -8.50 -9.76
N THR A 180 2.40 -9.33 -10.24
CA THR A 180 3.40 -9.99 -9.39
C THR A 180 4.52 -9.02 -9.09
N GLY A 181 5.01 -9.00 -7.85
CA GLY A 181 6.11 -8.11 -7.47
C GLY A 181 6.81 -8.53 -6.19
N ILE A 182 7.78 -7.73 -5.80
CA ILE A 182 8.51 -7.86 -4.54
C ILE A 182 9.01 -6.49 -4.08
N GLU A 183 8.97 -6.23 -2.77
CA GLU A 183 9.84 -5.24 -2.17
C GLU A 183 11.12 -5.94 -1.71
N VAL A 184 12.16 -5.84 -2.56
CA VAL A 184 13.44 -6.50 -2.32
C VAL A 184 14.35 -5.63 -1.45
N ASP A 185 14.93 -6.23 -0.40
CA ASP A 185 15.90 -5.52 0.45
C ASP A 185 17.21 -5.29 -0.31
N VAL A 186 17.68 -4.06 -0.32
CA VAL A 186 19.01 -3.72 -0.83
C VAL A 186 20.04 -4.13 0.23
N LEU A 187 20.91 -5.05 -0.08
CA LEU A 187 21.94 -5.58 0.82
C LEU A 187 23.03 -4.53 1.10
N SER A 188 23.83 -4.72 2.15
CA SER A 188 24.89 -3.75 2.54
C SER A 188 25.91 -3.47 1.44
N ASP A 189 26.11 -4.43 0.53
CA ASP A 189 26.98 -4.30 -0.64
C ASP A 189 26.27 -3.73 -1.89
N GLY A 190 24.95 -3.48 -1.81
CA GLY A 190 24.12 -2.99 -2.90
C GLY A 190 23.50 -4.07 -3.78
N GLY A 191 23.72 -5.36 -3.49
CA GLY A 191 23.00 -6.46 -4.13
C GLY A 191 21.53 -6.49 -3.71
N LEU A 192 20.68 -7.18 -4.48
CA LEU A 192 19.28 -7.41 -4.16
C LEU A 192 19.09 -8.74 -3.42
N ASP A 193 18.25 -8.79 -2.41
CA ASP A 193 17.98 -9.95 -1.55
C ASP A 193 17.03 -10.96 -2.22
N GLN A 194 17.30 -11.33 -3.46
CA GLN A 194 16.55 -12.38 -4.16
C GLN A 194 17.38 -12.96 -5.32
N GLU A 195 17.05 -14.17 -5.74
CA GLU A 195 17.67 -14.83 -6.89
C GLU A 195 17.32 -14.08 -8.19
N PRO A 196 18.30 -13.72 -9.06
CA PRO A 196 18.02 -13.00 -10.30
C PRO A 196 16.97 -13.70 -11.17
N ALA A 197 17.04 -15.01 -11.31
CA ALA A 197 16.09 -15.79 -12.10
C ALA A 197 14.65 -15.72 -11.55
N LEU A 198 14.47 -15.43 -10.26
CA LEU A 198 13.14 -15.23 -9.68
C LEU A 198 12.67 -13.78 -9.86
N LEU A 199 13.60 -12.81 -9.85
CA LEU A 199 13.27 -11.42 -10.18
C LEU A 199 12.80 -11.29 -11.64
N ASP A 200 13.36 -12.08 -12.57
CA ASP A 200 12.91 -12.16 -13.97
C ASP A 200 11.45 -12.65 -14.14
N GLU A 201 10.91 -13.37 -13.15
CA GLU A 201 9.54 -13.87 -13.18
C GLU A 201 8.49 -12.81 -12.73
N LEU A 202 8.94 -11.65 -12.21
CA LEU A 202 8.08 -10.64 -11.61
C LEU A 202 7.73 -9.52 -12.60
N ASP A 203 6.55 -8.94 -12.38
CA ASP A 203 6.11 -7.78 -13.16
C ASP A 203 6.71 -6.46 -12.61
N VAL A 204 6.96 -6.36 -11.30
CA VAL A 204 7.48 -5.14 -10.64
C VAL A 204 8.44 -5.48 -9.50
N VAL A 205 9.58 -4.80 -9.45
CA VAL A 205 10.58 -4.91 -8.38
C VAL A 205 10.82 -3.53 -7.75
N VAL A 206 10.44 -3.40 -6.48
CA VAL A 206 10.72 -2.21 -5.65
C VAL A 206 11.96 -2.51 -4.80
N ALA A 207 13.06 -1.79 -4.99
CA ALA A 207 14.29 -1.97 -4.23
C ALA A 207 14.36 -0.97 -3.07
N SER A 208 14.40 -1.47 -1.83
CA SER A 208 14.34 -0.65 -0.61
C SER A 208 15.46 -0.95 0.37
N VAL A 209 15.91 0.08 1.08
CA VAL A 209 16.92 -0.05 2.15
C VAL A 209 16.22 -0.12 3.51
N HIS A 210 16.27 -1.29 4.17
CA HIS A 210 15.66 -1.50 5.49
C HIS A 210 16.67 -1.65 6.63
N SER A 211 17.92 -1.92 6.32
CA SER A 211 18.99 -2.16 7.29
C SER A 211 20.09 -1.11 7.20
N GLU A 212 20.86 -0.97 8.29
CA GLU A 212 22.02 -0.07 8.34
C GLU A 212 21.74 1.38 7.88
N LEU A 213 20.54 1.89 8.17
CA LEU A 213 20.06 3.21 7.74
C LEU A 213 20.94 4.40 8.19
N ARG A 214 21.88 4.17 9.12
CA ARG A 214 22.86 5.16 9.59
C ARG A 214 24.26 4.94 9.02
N MET A 215 24.37 4.17 7.95
CA MET A 215 25.61 3.96 7.22
C MET A 215 26.20 5.32 6.80
N PRO A 216 27.54 5.50 6.75
CA PRO A 216 28.16 6.71 6.23
C PRO A 216 27.67 7.04 4.81
N ALA A 217 27.52 8.33 4.52
CA ALA A 217 26.90 8.80 3.27
C ALA A 217 27.55 8.20 2.01
N ASP A 218 28.88 8.16 1.94
CA ASP A 218 29.59 7.58 0.78
C ASP A 218 29.32 6.07 0.61
N ALA A 219 29.19 5.35 1.72
CA ALA A 219 28.87 3.91 1.68
C ALA A 219 27.42 3.69 1.27
N MET A 220 26.49 4.48 1.81
CA MET A 220 25.08 4.43 1.40
C MET A 220 24.90 4.79 -0.08
N THR A 221 25.60 5.81 -0.56
CA THR A 221 25.58 6.21 -1.98
C THR A 221 26.03 5.05 -2.87
N ARG A 222 27.16 4.40 -2.57
CA ARG A 222 27.62 3.23 -3.37
C ARG A 222 26.63 2.07 -3.33
N ARG A 223 26.02 1.82 -2.16
CA ARG A 223 25.00 0.80 -1.97
C ARG A 223 23.79 1.05 -2.87
N MET A 224 23.27 2.28 -2.87
CA MET A 224 22.11 2.67 -3.67
C MET A 224 22.42 2.66 -5.17
N LEU A 225 23.59 3.20 -5.58
CA LEU A 225 24.02 3.18 -6.98
C LEU A 225 24.06 1.76 -7.52
N ARG A 226 24.67 0.80 -6.79
CA ARG A 226 24.72 -0.59 -7.22
C ARG A 226 23.35 -1.25 -7.33
N ALA A 227 22.39 -0.89 -6.45
CA ALA A 227 21.04 -1.38 -6.55
C ALA A 227 20.29 -0.78 -7.75
N ILE A 228 20.52 0.49 -8.07
CA ILE A 228 19.94 1.19 -9.23
C ILE A 228 20.51 0.64 -10.55
N GLU A 229 21.81 0.34 -10.57
CA GLU A 229 22.49 -0.29 -11.72
C GLU A 229 22.06 -1.75 -11.97
N ASN A 230 21.37 -2.36 -11.01
CA ASN A 230 20.85 -3.71 -11.17
C ASN A 230 19.66 -3.69 -12.16
N PRO A 231 19.70 -4.47 -13.26
CA PRO A 231 18.68 -4.40 -14.31
C PRO A 231 17.27 -4.75 -13.82
N HIS A 232 17.13 -5.50 -12.72
CA HIS A 232 15.83 -5.86 -12.17
C HIS A 232 15.18 -4.77 -11.31
N THR A 233 15.87 -3.66 -11.02
CA THR A 233 15.30 -2.60 -10.19
C THR A 233 14.40 -1.69 -11.03
N ASP A 234 13.09 -1.68 -10.75
CA ASP A 234 12.14 -0.78 -11.40
C ASP A 234 11.91 0.49 -10.59
N VAL A 235 11.74 0.36 -9.27
CA VAL A 235 11.43 1.46 -8.37
C VAL A 235 12.42 1.50 -7.21
N LEU A 236 12.98 2.67 -6.92
CA LEU A 236 13.73 2.95 -5.69
C LEU A 236 12.73 3.33 -4.59
N GLY A 237 12.40 2.38 -3.71
CA GLY A 237 11.41 2.54 -2.65
C GLY A 237 11.90 3.47 -1.54
N HIS A 238 11.00 4.30 -0.98
CA HIS A 238 11.19 5.22 0.17
C HIS A 238 12.67 5.51 0.54
N CYS A 239 13.40 6.10 -0.41
CA CYS A 239 14.85 6.15 -0.52
C CYS A 239 15.61 6.72 0.71
N THR A 240 14.95 7.52 1.57
CA THR A 240 15.60 8.02 2.80
C THR A 240 15.34 7.12 4.01
N GLY A 241 14.38 6.21 3.94
CA GLY A 241 13.97 5.34 5.02
C GLY A 241 13.48 6.07 6.27
N ARG A 242 13.14 7.37 6.18
CA ARG A 242 12.71 8.18 7.32
C ARG A 242 11.34 7.76 7.86
N TYR A 243 11.11 8.07 9.14
CA TYR A 243 9.77 8.13 9.73
C TYR A 243 9.55 9.51 10.36
N VAL A 244 8.43 10.13 10.00
CA VAL A 244 8.00 11.42 10.56
C VAL A 244 6.78 11.22 11.45
N VAL A 245 6.62 12.09 12.46
CA VAL A 245 5.39 12.17 13.23
C VAL A 245 4.59 13.32 12.66
N ASP A 246 3.68 13.03 11.75
CA ASP A 246 2.76 14.04 11.26
C ASP A 246 1.67 14.29 12.30
N ARG A 247 1.84 15.40 13.04
CA ARG A 247 0.92 15.79 14.12
C ARG A 247 -0.44 16.23 13.58
N GLU A 248 -0.49 16.78 12.38
CA GLU A 248 -1.73 17.26 11.77
C GLU A 248 -2.59 16.06 11.33
N PHE A 249 -2.01 15.12 10.61
CA PHE A 249 -2.68 13.87 10.24
C PHE A 249 -3.13 13.07 11.46
N LEU A 250 -2.35 13.12 12.54
CA LEU A 250 -2.63 12.41 13.80
C LEU A 250 -3.59 13.17 14.73
N SER A 251 -3.80 14.49 14.57
CA SER A 251 -4.56 15.33 15.52
C SER A 251 -6.05 15.02 15.59
N GLY A 252 -6.63 14.38 14.57
CA GLY A 252 -8.02 13.91 14.57
C GLY A 252 -8.25 12.57 15.30
N ARG A 253 -7.26 12.00 15.99
CA ARG A 253 -7.31 10.66 16.58
C ARG A 253 -7.62 10.70 18.06
N SER A 254 -8.64 9.95 18.46
CA SER A 254 -8.90 9.64 19.86
C SER A 254 -8.05 8.45 20.29
N GLY A 255 -6.94 8.71 20.98
CA GLY A 255 -6.25 7.77 21.85
C GLY A 255 -5.23 6.85 21.20
N GLN A 256 -4.04 6.90 21.78
CA GLN A 256 -2.91 5.97 21.61
C GLN A 256 -2.44 5.71 20.17
N THR A 257 -1.82 6.73 19.58
CA THR A 257 -0.80 6.50 18.54
C THR A 257 0.25 5.56 19.16
N ARG A 258 0.56 4.44 18.48
CA ARG A 258 1.89 3.86 18.65
C ARG A 258 2.85 5.03 18.50
N SER A 259 3.55 5.41 19.55
CA SER A 259 4.60 6.42 19.49
C SER A 259 5.76 5.82 18.71
N GLY A 260 5.62 5.80 17.38
CA GLY A 260 6.72 5.53 16.48
C GLY A 260 7.75 6.60 16.77
N LYS A 261 8.94 6.22 17.24
CA LYS A 261 10.04 7.17 17.33
C LYS A 261 10.31 7.67 15.94
N ALA A 262 10.31 8.99 15.74
CA ALA A 262 10.78 9.59 14.51
C ALA A 262 12.14 8.97 14.14
N ARG A 263 12.32 8.58 12.88
CA ARG A 263 13.57 8.08 12.35
C ARG A 263 14.13 9.09 11.37
N PRO A 264 15.38 9.57 11.57
CA PRO A 264 16.00 10.50 10.64
C PRO A 264 16.23 9.84 9.28
N GLU A 265 16.41 10.68 8.27
CA GLU A 265 16.79 10.28 6.92
C GLU A 265 18.17 9.59 6.90
N SER A 266 18.30 8.56 6.08
CA SER A 266 19.61 8.05 5.65
C SER A 266 20.37 9.15 4.90
N GLN A 267 21.68 9.20 5.09
CA GLN A 267 22.55 10.19 4.43
C GLN A 267 23.18 9.56 3.18
N PHE A 268 23.01 10.20 2.04
CA PHE A 268 23.59 9.80 0.75
C PHE A 268 23.75 11.02 -0.16
N ASP A 269 24.56 10.90 -1.19
CA ASP A 269 24.71 11.88 -2.27
C ASP A 269 23.51 11.80 -3.21
N ALA A 270 22.52 12.65 -2.95
CA ALA A 270 21.24 12.61 -3.65
C ALA A 270 21.36 13.01 -5.12
N GLU A 271 22.29 13.91 -5.48
CA GLU A 271 22.52 14.31 -6.87
C GLU A 271 23.01 13.11 -7.69
N ARG A 272 23.97 12.34 -7.17
CA ARG A 272 24.49 11.15 -7.83
C ARG A 272 23.43 10.03 -7.91
N VAL A 273 22.68 9.81 -6.83
CA VAL A 273 21.65 8.77 -6.78
C VAL A 273 20.53 9.06 -7.77
N PHE A 274 20.02 10.30 -7.81
CA PHE A 274 18.94 10.65 -8.74
C PHE A 274 19.40 10.75 -10.19
N ALA A 275 20.65 11.18 -10.43
CA ALA A 275 21.24 11.10 -11.77
C ALA A 275 21.29 9.65 -12.28
N ALA A 276 21.69 8.70 -11.41
CA ALA A 276 21.69 7.28 -11.76
C ALA A 276 20.25 6.74 -11.98
N CYS A 277 19.27 7.12 -11.15
CA CYS A 277 17.87 6.75 -11.39
C CYS A 277 17.39 7.21 -12.78
N ALA A 278 17.70 8.45 -13.16
CA ALA A 278 17.32 8.99 -14.47
C ALA A 278 18.04 8.26 -15.63
N GLU A 279 19.34 7.96 -15.46
CA GLU A 279 20.16 7.26 -16.44
C GLU A 279 19.69 5.83 -16.68
N HIS A 280 19.38 5.09 -15.60
CA HIS A 280 18.96 3.68 -15.66
C HIS A 280 17.45 3.51 -15.81
N GLY A 281 16.66 4.59 -15.89
CA GLY A 281 15.21 4.54 -16.03
C GLY A 281 14.50 3.96 -14.79
N VAL A 282 15.12 4.04 -13.60
CA VAL A 282 14.54 3.60 -12.33
C VAL A 282 13.65 4.72 -11.79
N ALA A 283 12.40 4.40 -11.45
CA ALA A 283 11.50 5.37 -10.86
C ALA A 283 11.83 5.65 -9.39
N VAL A 284 11.77 6.92 -8.98
CA VAL A 284 11.87 7.31 -7.56
C VAL A 284 10.49 7.26 -6.94
N GLU A 285 10.33 6.48 -5.88
CA GLU A 285 9.05 6.40 -5.19
C GLU A 285 8.69 7.72 -4.49
N VAL A 286 7.46 8.18 -4.69
CA VAL A 286 6.77 9.18 -3.87
C VAL A 286 5.85 8.43 -2.92
N ASN A 287 6.39 7.99 -1.81
CA ASN A 287 5.67 7.18 -0.82
C ASN A 287 4.59 8.03 -0.13
N SER A 288 3.34 7.60 -0.28
CA SER A 288 2.15 8.33 0.19
C SER A 288 1.85 8.09 1.66
N ARG A 289 2.56 7.16 2.31
CA ARG A 289 2.33 6.81 3.72
C ARG A 289 2.55 8.03 4.62
N PRO A 290 1.56 8.43 5.44
CA PRO A 290 1.64 9.66 6.23
C PRO A 290 2.79 9.66 7.25
N GLU A 291 3.26 8.48 7.67
CA GLU A 291 4.38 8.34 8.60
C GLU A 291 5.74 8.41 7.90
N ARG A 292 5.80 8.29 6.58
CA ARG A 292 7.04 8.37 5.80
C ARG A 292 7.17 9.72 5.09
N LEU A 293 6.23 10.05 4.20
CA LEU A 293 6.30 11.22 3.31
C LEU A 293 7.68 11.30 2.60
N ASP A 294 8.15 10.16 2.11
CA ASP A 294 9.48 9.95 1.52
C ASP A 294 9.41 10.06 -0.01
N PRO A 295 10.38 10.69 -0.68
CA PRO A 295 11.43 11.52 -0.14
C PRO A 295 10.91 12.87 0.39
N PRO A 296 11.66 13.59 1.26
CA PRO A 296 11.30 14.94 1.65
C PRO A 296 11.26 15.88 0.44
N ARG A 297 10.41 16.94 0.50
CA ARG A 297 10.18 17.85 -0.62
C ARG A 297 11.45 18.39 -1.29
N ARG A 298 12.49 18.68 -0.50
CA ARG A 298 13.78 19.15 -1.04
C ARG A 298 14.45 18.12 -1.95
N LEU A 299 14.38 16.84 -1.58
CA LEU A 299 14.94 15.75 -2.38
C LEU A 299 14.02 15.38 -3.56
N LEU A 300 12.70 15.48 -3.39
CA LEU A 300 11.76 15.26 -4.48
C LEU A 300 11.97 16.30 -5.61
N ARG A 301 12.15 17.58 -5.27
CA ARG A 301 12.51 18.62 -6.27
C ARG A 301 13.84 18.33 -6.96
N LEU A 302 14.85 17.88 -6.22
CA LEU A 302 16.12 17.48 -6.81
C LEU A 302 15.97 16.32 -7.79
N ALA A 303 15.13 15.32 -7.48
CA ALA A 303 14.83 14.22 -8.39
C ALA A 303 14.06 14.71 -9.65
N VAL A 304 13.17 15.70 -9.51
CA VAL A 304 12.51 16.35 -10.67
C VAL A 304 13.52 17.03 -11.56
N ASP A 305 14.45 17.80 -10.97
CA ASP A 305 15.50 18.51 -11.69
C ASP A 305 16.48 17.54 -12.40
N ALA A 306 16.76 16.38 -11.78
CA ALA A 306 17.56 15.32 -12.35
C ALA A 306 16.89 14.57 -13.52
N GLY A 307 15.60 14.77 -13.75
CA GLY A 307 14.87 14.13 -14.85
C GLY A 307 14.33 12.74 -14.56
N CYS A 308 14.23 12.34 -13.28
CA CYS A 308 13.74 11.02 -12.87
C CYS A 308 12.32 10.71 -13.33
N LEU A 309 12.01 9.42 -13.49
CA LEU A 309 10.67 8.87 -13.42
C LEU A 309 10.21 8.78 -11.95
N PHE A 310 8.91 8.69 -11.73
CA PHE A 310 8.33 8.61 -10.39
C PHE A 310 7.26 7.51 -10.29
N ALA A 311 7.18 6.88 -9.13
CA ALA A 311 6.07 6.01 -8.76
C ALA A 311 5.38 6.60 -7.53
N ILE A 312 4.06 6.83 -7.58
CA ILE A 312 3.28 7.35 -6.44
C ILE A 312 2.54 6.19 -5.80
N ASP A 313 3.12 5.66 -4.73
CA ASP A 313 2.68 4.43 -4.12
C ASP A 313 2.28 4.62 -2.65
N THR A 314 1.48 3.69 -2.15
CA THR A 314 0.95 3.80 -0.78
C THR A 314 1.81 3.10 0.25
N ASP A 315 2.59 2.10 -0.13
CA ASP A 315 3.26 1.19 0.82
C ASP A 315 2.20 0.62 1.81
N ALA A 316 1.04 0.24 1.23
CA ALA A 316 -0.14 -0.15 1.98
C ALA A 316 0.04 -1.53 2.61
N HIS A 317 -0.22 -1.64 3.91
CA HIS A 317 -0.21 -2.89 4.67
C HIS A 317 -1.63 -3.32 5.09
N ALA A 318 -2.64 -2.60 4.62
CA ALA A 318 -4.04 -2.89 4.87
C ALA A 318 -4.92 -2.20 3.81
N PRO A 319 -6.12 -2.72 3.50
CA PRO A 319 -7.00 -2.17 2.47
C PRO A 319 -7.26 -0.67 2.55
N GLY A 320 -7.56 -0.15 3.76
CA GLY A 320 -7.83 1.30 3.93
C GLY A 320 -6.63 2.21 3.71
N GLN A 321 -5.42 1.66 3.70
CA GLN A 321 -4.18 2.39 3.43
C GLN A 321 -3.97 2.66 1.94
N LEU A 322 -4.59 1.87 1.05
CA LEU A 322 -4.59 2.12 -0.39
C LEU A 322 -5.18 3.50 -0.76
N ASP A 323 -6.02 4.06 0.11
CA ASP A 323 -6.60 5.40 -0.10
C ASP A 323 -5.64 6.55 0.25
N TRP A 324 -4.37 6.28 0.55
CA TRP A 324 -3.38 7.34 0.85
C TRP A 324 -2.75 8.01 -0.36
N GLN A 325 -2.92 7.49 -1.58
CA GLN A 325 -2.34 8.09 -2.79
C GLN A 325 -2.58 9.61 -2.94
N PRO A 326 -3.73 10.20 -2.55
CA PRO A 326 -3.91 11.66 -2.58
C PRO A 326 -2.83 12.44 -1.85
N LEU A 327 -2.25 11.89 -0.77
CA LEU A 327 -1.15 12.52 -0.02
C LEU A 327 0.14 12.59 -0.84
N GLY A 328 0.46 11.51 -1.56
CA GLY A 328 1.58 11.47 -2.50
C GLY A 328 1.37 12.41 -3.68
N CYS A 329 0.16 12.41 -4.27
CA CYS A 329 -0.20 13.28 -5.38
C CYS A 329 -0.08 14.77 -5.02
N ALA A 330 -0.59 15.16 -3.84
CA ALA A 330 -0.47 16.55 -3.38
C ALA A 330 0.98 17.00 -3.21
N ARG A 331 1.86 16.09 -2.72
CA ARG A 331 3.29 16.36 -2.59
C ARG A 331 4.00 16.41 -3.94
N ALA A 332 3.63 15.53 -4.86
CA ALA A 332 4.16 15.51 -6.22
C ALA A 332 3.83 16.81 -6.95
N ASP A 333 2.56 17.24 -6.88
CA ASP A 333 2.08 18.50 -7.45
C ASP A 333 2.83 19.70 -6.86
N GLU A 334 2.93 19.80 -5.53
CA GLU A 334 3.67 20.86 -4.82
C GLU A 334 5.15 20.95 -5.22
N CYS A 335 5.75 19.81 -5.59
CA CYS A 335 7.15 19.71 -5.99
C CYS A 335 7.36 19.82 -7.51
N GLY A 336 6.29 19.96 -8.30
CA GLY A 336 6.37 20.11 -9.74
C GLY A 336 6.70 18.81 -10.48
N VAL A 337 6.29 17.65 -9.94
CA VAL A 337 6.46 16.35 -10.62
C VAL A 337 5.59 16.33 -11.88
N PRO A 338 6.17 16.16 -13.09
CA PRO A 338 5.40 16.10 -14.32
C PRO A 338 4.57 14.80 -14.39
N ALA A 339 3.29 14.89 -14.73
CA ALA A 339 2.39 13.74 -14.78
C ALA A 339 2.86 12.65 -15.76
N GLU A 340 3.46 13.05 -16.88
CA GLU A 340 4.00 12.14 -17.90
C GLU A 340 5.21 11.31 -17.42
N ARG A 341 5.87 11.75 -16.33
CA ARG A 341 6.96 11.01 -15.69
C ARG A 341 6.48 10.13 -14.53
N VAL A 342 5.19 10.10 -14.22
CA VAL A 342 4.62 9.24 -13.18
C VAL A 342 4.18 7.93 -13.81
N VAL A 343 4.92 6.85 -13.56
CA VAL A 343 4.70 5.54 -14.18
C VAL A 343 3.33 4.94 -13.84
N ASN A 344 2.76 5.27 -12.67
CA ASN A 344 1.41 4.85 -12.28
C ASN A 344 0.29 5.45 -13.15
N THR A 345 0.57 6.47 -13.98
CA THR A 345 -0.41 7.04 -14.91
C THR A 345 -0.46 6.29 -16.24
N TRP A 346 0.52 5.43 -16.49
CA TRP A 346 0.68 4.76 -17.78
C TRP A 346 -0.35 3.64 -17.97
N PRO A 347 -0.76 3.37 -19.22
CA PRO A 347 -1.47 2.13 -19.54
C PRO A 347 -0.66 0.92 -19.07
N LEU A 348 -1.37 -0.15 -18.70
CA LEU A 348 -0.71 -1.37 -18.19
C LEU A 348 0.35 -1.93 -19.15
N GLU A 349 0.07 -1.90 -20.47
CA GLU A 349 0.98 -2.42 -21.48
C GLU A 349 2.29 -1.63 -21.51
N ASP A 350 2.22 -0.30 -21.39
CA ASP A 350 3.38 0.58 -21.37
C ASP A 350 4.19 0.40 -20.07
N LEU A 351 3.49 0.25 -18.93
CA LEU A 351 4.12 -0.06 -17.65
C LEU A 351 4.91 -1.39 -17.73
N LEU A 352 4.26 -2.46 -18.22
CA LEU A 352 4.91 -3.77 -18.35
C LEU A 352 6.01 -3.81 -19.41
N ALA A 353 5.93 -2.98 -20.45
CA ALA A 353 7.02 -2.83 -21.39
C ALA A 353 8.23 -2.17 -20.71
N TRP A 354 8.00 -1.14 -19.91
CA TRP A 354 9.06 -0.45 -19.16
C TRP A 354 9.74 -1.36 -18.13
N THR A 355 8.98 -2.14 -17.34
CA THR A 355 9.58 -3.06 -16.34
C THR A 355 10.35 -4.21 -16.99
N ARG A 356 9.97 -4.66 -18.20
CA ARG A 356 10.64 -5.75 -18.91
C ARG A 356 11.85 -5.32 -19.73
N ASP A 357 12.04 -4.03 -19.94
CA ASP A 357 13.15 -3.50 -20.77
C ASP A 357 14.49 -3.47 -20.02
N HIS A 358 14.71 -4.46 -19.15
CA HIS A 358 15.95 -4.58 -18.38
C HIS A 358 17.18 -4.77 -19.27
N ALA A 359 17.01 -5.43 -20.43
CA ALA A 359 18.10 -5.73 -21.35
C ALA A 359 18.67 -4.51 -22.09
N HIS A 360 17.92 -3.38 -22.12
CA HIS A 360 18.31 -2.17 -22.82
C HIS A 360 18.71 -1.03 -21.86
N ARG A 361 18.67 -1.26 -20.55
CA ARG A 361 19.19 -0.31 -19.57
C ARG A 361 20.73 -0.37 -19.63
N PRO A 362 21.42 0.79 -19.69
CA PRO A 362 22.88 0.79 -19.68
C PRO A 362 23.40 0.12 -18.38
N ALA A 363 24.36 -0.79 -18.57
CA ALA A 363 25.00 -1.52 -17.47
C ALA A 363 25.99 -0.63 -16.71
#